data_6a8e2890af7bd10331b9e5bde1567122
#
_entry.id   6a8e2890af7bd10331b9e5bde1567122
#
_cell.length_a   1.000
_cell.length_b   1.000
_cell.length_c   1.000
_cell.angle_alpha   90.00
_cell.angle_beta   90.00
_cell.angle_gamma   90.00
#
_symmetry.space_group_name_H-M   'P 1'
#
loop_
_entity.id
_entity.type
_entity.pdbx_description
1 polymer ?
#
loop_
_entity_poly.entity_id
_entity_poly.type
_entity_poly.pdbx_seq_one_letter_code
_entity_poly.pdbx_strand_id
1 'polypeptide(L)'
;MQAINDFILAAAGQPWVLVLVLACCIIDGFFPPVPSESVVVGLAAVAATADVPNPLLLALVAAAGAFSGDNIAYLIGRRVGTRRWAWMRGPRMQSAFRWAGRELRKRPASLILVARFVPIGRVAVNLTAGVTHYPHLRFVGLTSLSASLWAGYSVAIGLFFGQWFEDNHLLGAAIAIVCAVALGIVVDLVINKLRGKPNVVERIREPGT
;
A
#
# COMPACT_ATOMS: atom_id res chain seq x y z
N MET A 1 13.34 5.57 29.50
CA MET A 1 13.16 4.64 28.37
C MET A 1 12.20 3.50 28.73
N GLN A 2 12.29 2.88 29.92
CA GLN A 2 11.37 1.82 30.35
C GLN A 2 9.89 2.25 30.30
N ALA A 3 9.54 3.42 30.87
CA ALA A 3 8.15 3.89 30.89
C ALA A 3 7.53 4.07 29.48
N ILE A 4 8.31 4.40 28.47
CA ILE A 4 7.86 4.51 27.08
C ILE A 4 7.65 3.11 26.48
N ASN A 5 8.55 2.17 26.75
CA ASN A 5 8.40 0.78 26.32
C ASN A 5 7.14 0.16 26.94
N ASP A 6 6.95 0.33 28.26
CA ASP A 6 5.77 -0.20 28.97
C ASP A 6 4.48 0.37 28.42
N PHE A 7 4.46 1.65 28.06
CA PHE A 7 3.31 2.30 27.42
C PHE A 7 3.03 1.72 26.02
N ILE A 8 4.08 1.52 25.18
CA ILE A 8 3.93 0.94 23.85
C ILE A 8 3.40 -0.50 23.93
N LEU A 9 3.94 -1.30 24.84
CA LEU A 9 3.52 -2.68 25.04
C LEU A 9 2.09 -2.75 25.56
N ALA A 10 1.73 -1.93 26.53
CA ALA A 10 0.37 -1.84 27.05
C ALA A 10 -0.62 -1.41 25.96
N ALA A 11 -0.25 -0.48 25.11
CA ALA A 11 -1.07 -0.02 23.99
C ALA A 11 -1.20 -1.11 22.92
N ALA A 12 -0.10 -1.76 22.53
CA ALA A 12 -0.07 -2.78 21.47
C ALA A 12 -0.93 -4.02 21.81
N GLY A 13 -1.08 -4.34 23.09
CA GLY A 13 -1.94 -5.43 23.58
C GLY A 13 -3.44 -5.10 23.58
N GLN A 14 -3.84 -3.86 23.34
CA GLN A 14 -5.25 -3.48 23.41
C GLN A 14 -6.02 -3.77 22.10
N PRO A 15 -7.28 -4.24 22.19
CA PRO A 15 -8.09 -4.56 21.00
C PRO A 15 -8.31 -3.38 20.05
N TRP A 16 -8.33 -2.16 20.56
CA TRP A 16 -8.54 -0.95 19.73
C TRP A 16 -7.39 -0.71 18.73
N VAL A 17 -6.18 -1.22 19.00
CA VAL A 17 -5.03 -1.11 18.09
C VAL A 17 -5.32 -1.83 16.77
N LEU A 18 -5.94 -3.00 16.83
CA LEU A 18 -6.35 -3.74 15.64
C LEU A 18 -7.43 -3.00 14.85
N VAL A 19 -8.35 -2.32 15.55
CA VAL A 19 -9.36 -1.45 14.92
C VAL A 19 -8.69 -0.26 14.21
N LEU A 20 -7.68 0.33 14.85
CA LEU A 20 -6.88 1.40 14.24
C LEU A 20 -6.15 0.91 12.98
N VAL A 21 -5.50 -0.25 13.04
CA VAL A 21 -4.83 -0.89 11.88
C VAL A 21 -5.83 -1.11 10.76
N LEU A 22 -7.01 -1.67 11.06
CA LEU A 22 -8.07 -1.88 10.09
C LEU A 22 -8.46 -0.56 9.41
N ALA A 23 -8.73 0.48 10.20
CA ALA A 23 -9.12 1.79 9.71
C ALA A 23 -8.01 2.44 8.85
N CYS A 24 -6.76 2.39 9.31
CA CYS A 24 -5.61 2.89 8.54
C CYS A 24 -5.48 2.18 7.20
N CYS A 25 -5.56 0.85 7.18
CA CYS A 25 -5.45 0.06 5.94
C CYS A 25 -6.63 0.31 4.98
N ILE A 26 -7.85 0.52 5.50
CA ILE A 26 -9.00 0.88 4.68
C ILE A 26 -8.79 2.24 4.03
N ILE A 27 -8.42 3.25 4.82
CA ILE A 27 -8.25 4.63 4.33
C ILE A 27 -7.11 4.68 3.30
N ASP A 28 -5.99 4.03 3.57
CA ASP A 28 -4.85 3.94 2.66
C ASP A 28 -5.23 3.33 1.29
N GLY A 29 -6.24 2.47 1.23
CA GLY A 29 -6.75 1.89 -0.01
C GLY A 29 -7.22 2.90 -1.06
N PHE A 30 -7.68 4.08 -0.64
CA PHE A 30 -8.17 5.15 -1.53
C PHE A 30 -7.51 6.52 -1.26
N PHE A 31 -6.77 6.67 -0.17
CA PHE A 31 -6.04 7.89 0.19
C PHE A 31 -4.57 7.60 0.47
N PRO A 32 -3.67 7.72 -0.54
CA PRO A 32 -2.28 7.25 -0.50
C PRO A 32 -1.36 7.81 0.60
N PRO A 33 -1.58 9.01 1.20
CA PRO A 33 -0.69 9.54 2.22
C PRO A 33 -0.69 8.82 3.56
N VAL A 34 -1.59 7.85 3.79
CA VAL A 34 -1.67 7.12 5.07
C VAL A 34 -0.55 6.07 5.14
N PRO A 35 0.31 6.11 6.19
CA PRO A 35 1.46 5.21 6.31
C PRO A 35 1.08 3.85 6.91
N SER A 36 0.09 3.14 6.33
CA SER A 36 -0.40 1.86 6.86
C SER A 36 0.67 0.79 6.95
N GLU A 37 1.62 0.77 5.99
CA GLU A 37 2.74 -0.17 5.99
C GLU A 37 3.63 0.00 7.21
N SER A 38 4.01 1.24 7.55
CA SER A 38 4.82 1.55 8.73
C SER A 38 4.13 1.13 10.03
N VAL A 39 2.80 1.31 10.11
CA VAL A 39 2.02 0.89 11.28
C VAL A 39 2.03 -0.62 11.43
N VAL A 40 1.78 -1.37 10.35
CA VAL A 40 1.75 -2.84 10.38
C VAL A 40 3.14 -3.40 10.70
N VAL A 41 4.18 -2.92 10.02
CA VAL A 41 5.58 -3.36 10.24
C VAL A 41 6.03 -3.04 11.67
N GLY A 42 5.72 -1.83 12.16
CA GLY A 42 6.09 -1.42 13.52
C GLY A 42 5.41 -2.26 14.60
N LEU A 43 4.11 -2.55 14.46
CA LEU A 43 3.39 -3.43 15.40
C LEU A 43 3.87 -4.88 15.33
N ALA A 44 4.22 -5.38 14.14
CA ALA A 44 4.81 -6.70 13.98
C ALA A 44 6.21 -6.79 14.62
N ALA A 45 7.01 -5.70 14.57
CA ALA A 45 8.29 -5.66 15.25
C ALA A 45 8.13 -5.71 16.80
N VAL A 46 7.12 -5.04 17.34
CA VAL A 46 6.77 -5.14 18.77
C VAL A 46 6.28 -6.56 19.11
N ALA A 47 5.47 -7.15 18.24
CA ALA A 47 4.96 -8.51 18.44
C ALA A 47 6.07 -9.58 18.45
N ALA A 48 7.19 -9.33 17.79
CA ALA A 48 8.33 -10.24 17.77
C ALA A 48 8.96 -10.49 19.14
N THR A 49 8.86 -9.53 20.05
CA THR A 49 9.52 -9.57 21.38
C THR A 49 8.53 -9.64 22.53
N ALA A 50 7.29 -9.21 22.32
CA ALA A 50 6.28 -9.10 23.38
C ALA A 50 5.06 -10.00 23.17
N ASP A 51 4.99 -10.76 22.06
CA ASP A 51 3.85 -11.57 21.64
C ASP A 51 2.52 -10.81 21.51
N VAL A 52 2.56 -9.48 21.50
CA VAL A 52 1.39 -8.61 21.37
C VAL A 52 1.65 -7.49 20.36
N PRO A 53 0.69 -7.21 19.46
CA PRO A 53 -0.52 -8.00 19.17
C PRO A 53 -0.18 -9.34 18.52
N ASN A 54 -1.08 -10.33 18.58
CA ASN A 54 -0.86 -11.60 17.89
C ASN A 54 -0.55 -11.37 16.40
N PRO A 55 0.61 -11.86 15.87
CA PRO A 55 1.06 -11.56 14.51
C PRO A 55 0.11 -12.06 13.42
N LEU A 56 -0.52 -13.22 13.64
CA LEU A 56 -1.48 -13.78 12.70
C LEU A 56 -2.75 -12.91 12.64
N LEU A 57 -3.24 -12.48 13.80
CA LEU A 57 -4.40 -11.61 13.87
C LEU A 57 -4.11 -10.24 13.25
N LEU A 58 -2.92 -9.69 13.48
CA LEU A 58 -2.45 -8.47 12.84
C LEU A 58 -2.43 -8.60 11.31
N ALA A 59 -1.89 -9.71 10.79
CA ALA A 59 -1.85 -9.98 9.35
C ALA A 59 -3.27 -10.09 8.76
N LEU A 60 -4.18 -10.80 9.44
CA LEU A 60 -5.56 -10.94 8.98
C LEU A 60 -6.32 -9.62 8.97
N VAL A 61 -6.17 -8.81 10.01
CA VAL A 61 -6.80 -7.48 10.12
C VAL A 61 -6.24 -6.52 9.06
N ALA A 62 -4.91 -6.51 8.87
CA ALA A 62 -4.27 -5.69 7.85
C ALA A 62 -4.71 -6.12 6.44
N ALA A 63 -4.76 -7.42 6.16
CA ALA A 63 -5.25 -7.95 4.87
C ALA A 63 -6.71 -7.57 4.63
N ALA A 64 -7.58 -7.74 5.63
CA ALA A 64 -9.00 -7.38 5.54
C ALA A 64 -9.21 -5.87 5.30
N GLY A 65 -8.45 -5.03 6.01
CA GLY A 65 -8.48 -3.58 5.83
C GLY A 65 -8.04 -3.17 4.44
N ALA A 66 -6.91 -3.68 4.00
CA ALA A 66 -6.35 -3.40 2.69
C ALA A 66 -7.26 -3.88 1.55
N PHE A 67 -7.82 -5.09 1.66
CA PHE A 67 -8.81 -5.63 0.73
C PHE A 67 -10.06 -4.74 0.66
N SER A 68 -10.59 -4.34 1.82
CA SER A 68 -11.77 -3.47 1.91
C SER A 68 -11.50 -2.11 1.27
N GLY A 69 -10.35 -1.49 1.55
CA GLY A 69 -9.93 -0.22 0.95
C GLY A 69 -9.80 -0.29 -0.58
N ASP A 70 -9.20 -1.36 -1.11
CA ASP A 70 -9.09 -1.59 -2.56
C ASP A 70 -10.47 -1.72 -3.23
N ASN A 71 -11.41 -2.43 -2.59
CA ASN A 71 -12.77 -2.58 -3.09
C ASN A 71 -13.58 -1.28 -3.00
N ILE A 72 -13.38 -0.48 -1.96
CA ILE A 72 -13.96 0.86 -1.85
C ILE A 72 -13.44 1.74 -3.00
N ALA A 73 -12.13 1.73 -3.28
CA ALA A 73 -11.56 2.46 -4.41
C ALA A 73 -12.17 2.01 -5.75
N TYR A 74 -12.32 0.70 -5.97
CA TYR A 74 -13.00 0.18 -7.15
C TYR A 74 -14.44 0.69 -7.26
N LEU A 75 -15.23 0.64 -6.17
CA LEU A 75 -16.62 1.10 -6.16
C LEU A 75 -16.73 2.61 -6.39
N ILE A 76 -15.81 3.38 -5.83
CA ILE A 76 -15.70 4.83 -6.11
C ILE A 76 -15.43 5.05 -7.60
N GLY A 77 -14.47 4.33 -8.18
CA GLY A 77 -14.20 4.38 -9.62
C GLY A 77 -15.44 4.06 -10.46
N ARG A 78 -16.16 3.03 -10.08
CA ARG A 78 -17.36 2.56 -10.79
C ARG A 78 -18.53 3.53 -10.74
N ARG A 79 -18.74 4.22 -9.60
CA ARG A 79 -19.91 5.10 -9.37
C ARG A 79 -19.61 6.58 -9.63
N VAL A 80 -18.38 7.02 -9.36
CA VAL A 80 -18.01 8.44 -9.29
C VAL A 80 -17.07 8.86 -10.41
N GLY A 81 -16.29 7.92 -10.93
CA GLY A 81 -15.24 8.19 -11.92
C GLY A 81 -13.97 8.79 -11.29
N THR A 82 -13.03 9.18 -12.17
CA THR A 82 -11.68 9.61 -11.78
C THR A 82 -11.49 11.14 -11.68
N ARG A 83 -12.56 11.93 -11.75
CA ARG A 83 -12.47 13.41 -11.80
C ARG A 83 -13.18 14.13 -10.66
N ARG A 84 -13.85 13.42 -9.76
CA ARG A 84 -14.73 14.07 -8.76
C ARG A 84 -13.94 14.83 -7.70
N TRP A 85 -12.87 14.28 -7.18
CA TRP A 85 -12.11 14.90 -6.10
C TRP A 85 -10.90 15.67 -6.61
N ALA A 86 -10.54 16.77 -5.90
CA ALA A 86 -9.46 17.68 -6.32
C ALA A 86 -8.11 16.95 -6.50
N TRP A 87 -7.76 16.02 -5.59
CA TRP A 87 -6.51 15.25 -5.66
C TRP A 87 -6.44 14.30 -6.86
N MET A 88 -7.59 13.83 -7.37
CA MET A 88 -7.65 12.99 -8.58
C MET A 88 -7.38 13.80 -9.86
N ARG A 89 -7.56 15.11 -9.83
CA ARG A 89 -7.38 16.00 -10.99
C ARG A 89 -5.92 16.39 -11.22
N GLY A 90 -5.04 16.12 -10.28
CA GLY A 90 -3.62 16.42 -10.39
C GLY A 90 -2.94 15.72 -11.58
N PRO A 91 -1.91 16.34 -12.22
CA PRO A 91 -1.28 15.80 -13.43
C PRO A 91 -0.64 14.43 -13.21
N ARG A 92 -0.07 14.17 -12.05
CA ARG A 92 0.49 12.86 -11.66
C ARG A 92 -0.58 11.78 -11.62
N MET A 93 -1.71 12.06 -10.99
CA MET A 93 -2.81 11.11 -10.87
C MET A 93 -3.48 10.85 -12.22
N GLN A 94 -3.70 11.88 -13.03
CA GLN A 94 -4.25 11.73 -14.38
C GLN A 94 -3.32 10.90 -15.29
N SER A 95 -2.00 11.04 -15.14
CA SER A 95 -1.04 10.20 -15.86
C SER A 95 -1.09 8.75 -15.39
N ALA A 96 -1.23 8.53 -14.09
CA ALA A 96 -1.41 7.19 -13.51
C ALA A 96 -2.71 6.54 -14.00
N PHE A 97 -3.82 7.25 -14.07
CA PHE A 97 -5.08 6.75 -14.63
C PHE A 97 -4.97 6.36 -16.10
N ARG A 98 -4.35 7.21 -16.92
CA ARG A 98 -4.12 6.88 -18.34
C ARG A 98 -3.25 5.65 -18.52
N TRP A 99 -2.19 5.54 -17.73
CA TRP A 99 -1.32 4.37 -17.71
C TRP A 99 -2.09 3.12 -17.27
N ALA A 100 -2.77 3.19 -16.12
CA ALA A 100 -3.55 2.09 -15.58
C ALA A 100 -4.61 1.59 -16.58
N GLY A 101 -5.31 2.51 -17.28
CA GLY A 101 -6.30 2.13 -18.28
C GLY A 101 -5.72 1.43 -19.51
N ARG A 102 -4.48 1.75 -19.91
CA ARG A 102 -3.79 1.03 -20.98
C ARG A 102 -3.33 -0.36 -20.55
N GLU A 103 -2.70 -0.44 -19.37
CA GLU A 103 -2.15 -1.71 -18.88
C GLU A 103 -3.24 -2.67 -18.41
N LEU A 104 -4.33 -2.16 -17.82
CA LEU A 104 -5.45 -2.99 -17.39
C LEU A 104 -6.11 -3.74 -18.56
N ARG A 105 -6.11 -3.15 -19.76
CA ARG A 105 -6.58 -3.83 -20.98
C ARG A 105 -5.65 -4.94 -21.46
N LYS A 106 -4.34 -4.81 -21.20
CA LYS A 106 -3.32 -5.76 -21.68
C LYS A 106 -3.09 -6.90 -20.68
N ARG A 107 -2.89 -6.58 -19.40
CA ARG A 107 -2.45 -7.52 -18.37
C ARG A 107 -3.12 -7.22 -17.02
N PRO A 108 -4.44 -7.45 -16.89
CA PRO A 108 -5.19 -7.02 -15.70
C PRO A 108 -4.70 -7.69 -14.41
N ALA A 109 -4.44 -8.99 -14.42
CA ALA A 109 -4.02 -9.72 -13.22
C ALA A 109 -2.65 -9.24 -12.70
N SER A 110 -1.63 -9.24 -13.57
CA SER A 110 -0.30 -8.76 -13.20
C SER A 110 -0.32 -7.31 -12.73
N LEU A 111 -1.15 -6.46 -13.38
CA LEU A 111 -1.23 -5.06 -13.02
C LEU A 111 -1.81 -4.88 -11.61
N ILE A 112 -2.91 -5.54 -11.28
CA ILE A 112 -3.56 -5.42 -9.96
C ILE A 112 -2.62 -5.90 -8.86
N LEU A 113 -1.90 -7.02 -9.09
CA LEU A 113 -0.95 -7.56 -8.12
C LEU A 113 0.25 -6.64 -7.91
N VAL A 114 0.88 -6.18 -9.01
CA VAL A 114 2.12 -5.38 -8.95
C VAL A 114 1.85 -3.94 -8.53
N ALA A 115 0.70 -3.36 -8.93
CA ALA A 115 0.36 -1.98 -8.60
C ALA A 115 0.26 -1.74 -7.08
N ARG A 116 0.04 -2.79 -6.29
CA ARG A 116 -0.02 -2.69 -4.83
C ARG A 116 1.25 -2.13 -4.21
N PHE A 117 2.40 -2.45 -4.79
CA PHE A 117 3.71 -1.99 -4.30
C PHE A 117 4.01 -0.52 -4.65
N VAL A 118 3.12 0.15 -5.38
CA VAL A 118 3.25 1.57 -5.74
C VAL A 118 2.01 2.31 -5.26
N PRO A 119 2.09 3.13 -4.19
CA PRO A 119 0.91 3.71 -3.54
C PRO A 119 -0.04 4.44 -4.50
N ILE A 120 0.49 5.38 -5.31
CA ILE A 120 -0.30 6.10 -6.33
C ILE A 120 -0.78 5.15 -7.44
N GLY A 121 0.07 4.18 -7.82
CA GLY A 121 -0.24 3.17 -8.84
C GLY A 121 -1.43 2.30 -8.43
N ARG A 122 -1.45 1.83 -7.19
CA ARG A 122 -2.53 1.01 -6.64
C ARG A 122 -3.88 1.72 -6.71
N VAL A 123 -3.96 2.93 -6.16
CA VAL A 123 -5.21 3.69 -6.18
C VAL A 123 -5.67 3.98 -7.62
N ALA A 124 -4.73 4.35 -8.51
CA ALA A 124 -5.06 4.59 -9.91
C ALA A 124 -5.58 3.33 -10.62
N VAL A 125 -4.99 2.15 -10.35
CA VAL A 125 -5.43 0.88 -10.94
C VAL A 125 -6.80 0.49 -10.40
N ASN A 126 -7.03 0.56 -9.09
CA ASN A 126 -8.30 0.19 -8.46
C ASN A 126 -9.45 1.09 -8.94
N LEU A 127 -9.25 2.41 -8.96
CA LEU A 127 -10.24 3.35 -9.51
C LEU A 127 -10.49 3.11 -11.00
N THR A 128 -9.43 2.87 -11.79
CA THR A 128 -9.57 2.62 -13.23
C THR A 128 -10.29 1.30 -13.51
N ALA A 129 -10.02 0.26 -12.72
CA ALA A 129 -10.75 -1.00 -12.79
C ALA A 129 -12.24 -0.80 -12.57
N GLY A 130 -12.62 0.05 -11.61
CA GLY A 130 -14.00 0.46 -11.39
C GLY A 130 -14.60 1.21 -12.57
N VAL A 131 -13.92 2.24 -13.08
CA VAL A 131 -14.37 3.06 -14.23
C VAL A 131 -14.54 2.23 -15.50
N THR A 132 -13.64 1.30 -15.75
CA THR A 132 -13.68 0.41 -16.93
C THR A 132 -14.61 -0.78 -16.75
N HIS A 133 -15.33 -0.86 -15.63
CA HIS A 133 -16.26 -1.95 -15.29
C HIS A 133 -15.58 -3.33 -15.38
N TYR A 134 -14.29 -3.41 -14.96
CA TYR A 134 -13.60 -4.70 -14.86
C TYR A 134 -14.41 -5.67 -13.99
N PRO A 135 -14.54 -6.96 -14.36
CA PRO A 135 -15.40 -7.90 -13.64
C PRO A 135 -15.07 -7.96 -12.14
N HIS A 136 -16.03 -7.56 -11.29
CA HIS A 136 -15.81 -7.37 -9.85
C HIS A 136 -15.34 -8.66 -9.17
N LEU A 137 -15.90 -9.82 -9.50
CA LEU A 137 -15.47 -11.11 -8.95
C LEU A 137 -13.99 -11.41 -9.20
N ARG A 138 -13.49 -11.11 -10.41
CA ARG A 138 -12.05 -11.27 -10.73
C ARG A 138 -11.21 -10.25 -9.97
N PHE A 139 -11.69 -9.02 -9.84
CA PHE A 139 -11.04 -7.98 -9.07
C PHE A 139 -10.92 -8.38 -7.58
N VAL A 140 -12.01 -8.86 -6.97
CA VAL A 140 -12.06 -9.36 -5.59
C VAL A 140 -11.03 -10.48 -5.36
N GLY A 141 -10.97 -11.48 -6.24
CA GLY A 141 -9.98 -12.57 -6.12
C GLY A 141 -8.53 -12.07 -6.19
N LEU A 142 -8.23 -11.17 -7.13
CA LEU A 142 -6.88 -10.61 -7.29
C LEU A 142 -6.48 -9.69 -6.12
N THR A 143 -7.40 -8.85 -5.63
CA THR A 143 -7.13 -7.96 -4.50
C THR A 143 -7.06 -8.72 -3.18
N SER A 144 -7.82 -9.80 -3.00
CA SER A 144 -7.69 -10.68 -1.84
C SER A 144 -6.29 -11.31 -1.79
N LEU A 145 -5.83 -11.90 -2.88
CA LEU A 145 -4.49 -12.47 -2.98
C LEU A 145 -3.41 -11.40 -2.72
N SER A 146 -3.53 -10.26 -3.38
CA SER A 146 -2.59 -9.14 -3.26
C SER A 146 -2.53 -8.60 -1.83
N ALA A 147 -3.69 -8.42 -1.16
CA ALA A 147 -3.78 -7.95 0.20
C ALA A 147 -3.17 -8.93 1.20
N SER A 148 -3.43 -10.24 1.02
CA SER A 148 -2.86 -11.28 1.87
C SER A 148 -1.35 -11.38 1.73
N LEU A 149 -0.82 -11.33 0.50
CA LEU A 149 0.63 -11.31 0.26
C LEU A 149 1.29 -10.08 0.88
N TRP A 150 0.68 -8.90 0.72
CA TRP A 150 1.18 -7.66 1.30
C TRP A 150 1.21 -7.70 2.84
N ALA A 151 0.12 -8.11 3.46
CA ALA A 151 0.04 -8.20 4.91
C ALA A 151 1.03 -9.25 5.45
N GLY A 152 1.15 -10.40 4.78
CA GLY A 152 2.07 -11.46 5.14
C GLY A 152 3.53 -10.99 5.10
N TYR A 153 3.97 -10.36 4.01
CA TYR A 153 5.35 -9.89 3.94
C TYR A 153 5.62 -8.73 4.91
N SER A 154 4.67 -7.80 5.12
CA SER A 154 4.83 -6.69 6.05
C SER A 154 5.00 -7.20 7.49
N VAL A 155 4.17 -8.16 7.90
CA VAL A 155 4.30 -8.79 9.22
C VAL A 155 5.60 -9.60 9.31
N ALA A 156 5.96 -10.37 8.28
CA ALA A 156 7.22 -11.14 8.27
C ALA A 156 8.45 -10.24 8.39
N ILE A 157 8.49 -9.10 7.69
CA ILE A 157 9.55 -8.10 7.83
C ILE A 157 9.61 -7.57 9.26
N GLY A 158 8.46 -7.17 9.83
CA GLY A 158 8.40 -6.66 11.19
C GLY A 158 8.89 -7.67 12.22
N LEU A 159 8.44 -8.93 12.13
CA LEU A 159 8.89 -10.01 13.01
C LEU A 159 10.39 -10.27 12.88
N PHE A 160 10.91 -10.34 11.65
CA PHE A 160 12.33 -10.60 11.40
C PHE A 160 13.22 -9.50 11.99
N PHE A 161 12.90 -8.24 11.74
CA PHE A 161 13.69 -7.13 12.26
C PHE A 161 13.46 -6.91 13.76
N GLY A 162 12.26 -7.19 14.28
CA GLY A 162 11.96 -7.06 15.71
C GLY A 162 12.80 -8.00 16.57
N GLN A 163 13.04 -9.24 16.14
CA GLN A 163 13.88 -10.21 16.84
C GLN A 163 15.35 -9.81 16.93
N TRP A 164 15.85 -9.05 15.96
CA TRP A 164 17.26 -8.58 15.96
C TRP A 164 17.53 -7.48 16.98
N PHE A 165 16.50 -6.88 17.55
CA PHE A 165 16.59 -5.75 18.47
C PHE A 165 15.86 -6.03 19.80
N GLU A 166 16.05 -7.24 20.35
CA GLU A 166 15.41 -7.66 21.60
C GLU A 166 15.63 -6.68 22.76
N ASP A 167 16.82 -6.03 22.82
CA ASP A 167 17.17 -5.07 23.88
C ASP A 167 16.58 -3.66 23.67
N ASN A 168 16.06 -3.32 22.46
CA ASN A 168 15.58 -1.99 22.13
C ASN A 168 14.40 -2.02 21.14
N HIS A 169 13.19 -2.28 21.63
CA HIS A 169 11.96 -2.34 20.81
C HIS A 169 11.71 -1.09 19.96
N LEU A 170 12.05 0.10 20.47
CA LEU A 170 11.96 1.37 19.72
C LEU A 170 12.93 1.43 18.55
N LEU A 171 14.15 0.94 18.74
CA LEU A 171 15.16 0.89 17.70
C LEU A 171 14.79 -0.11 16.62
N GLY A 172 14.30 -1.29 17.01
CA GLY A 172 13.80 -2.32 16.09
C GLY A 172 12.63 -1.81 15.24
N ALA A 173 11.63 -1.18 15.87
CA ALA A 173 10.50 -0.59 15.18
C ALA A 173 10.92 0.56 14.23
N ALA A 174 11.82 1.44 14.68
CA ALA A 174 12.32 2.55 13.87
C ALA A 174 13.10 2.05 12.64
N ILE A 175 13.98 1.06 12.80
CA ILE A 175 14.74 0.47 11.69
C ILE A 175 13.82 -0.29 10.75
N ALA A 176 12.85 -1.07 11.24
CA ALA A 176 11.88 -1.77 10.42
C ALA A 176 11.05 -0.77 9.57
N ILE A 177 10.62 0.35 10.14
CA ILE A 177 9.92 1.42 9.43
C ILE A 177 10.83 2.05 8.35
N VAL A 178 12.07 2.37 8.68
CA VAL A 178 13.04 2.93 7.73
C VAL A 178 13.31 1.97 6.58
N CYS A 179 13.48 0.67 6.86
CA CYS A 179 13.67 -0.35 5.84
C CYS A 179 12.44 -0.50 4.93
N ALA A 180 11.24 -0.49 5.49
CA ALA A 180 9.99 -0.57 4.72
C ALA A 180 9.82 0.65 3.79
N VAL A 181 10.08 1.86 4.29
CA VAL A 181 10.05 3.09 3.50
C VAL A 181 11.13 3.08 2.41
N ALA A 182 12.36 2.67 2.75
CA ALA A 182 13.47 2.55 1.79
C ALA A 182 13.15 1.55 0.67
N LEU A 183 12.57 0.40 1.02
CA LEU A 183 12.13 -0.60 0.05
C LEU A 183 11.07 -0.04 -0.89
N GLY A 184 10.07 0.68 -0.36
CA GLY A 184 9.06 1.37 -1.15
C GLY A 184 9.66 2.38 -2.13
N ILE A 185 10.64 3.18 -1.68
CA ILE A 185 11.36 4.14 -2.54
C ILE A 185 12.17 3.42 -3.62
N VAL A 186 12.89 2.35 -3.27
CA VAL A 186 13.67 1.56 -4.24
C VAL A 186 12.77 0.96 -5.30
N VAL A 187 11.63 0.39 -4.92
CA VAL A 187 10.64 -0.15 -5.86
C VAL A 187 10.12 0.95 -6.79
N ASP A 188 9.81 2.14 -6.27
CA ASP A 188 9.36 3.28 -7.09
C ASP A 188 10.46 3.75 -8.05
N LEU A 189 11.71 3.83 -7.60
CA LEU A 189 12.86 4.19 -8.44
C LEU A 189 13.12 3.14 -9.54
N VAL A 190 13.04 1.85 -9.22
CA VAL A 190 13.21 0.75 -10.19
C VAL A 190 12.10 0.82 -11.24
N ILE A 191 10.86 0.99 -10.83
CA ILE A 191 9.71 1.12 -11.74
C ILE A 191 9.86 2.37 -12.62
N ASN A 192 10.30 3.49 -12.07
CA ASN A 192 10.54 4.72 -12.82
C ASN A 192 11.69 4.55 -13.84
N LYS A 193 12.73 3.81 -13.49
CA LYS A 193 13.86 3.50 -14.37
C LYS A 193 13.45 2.53 -15.50
N LEU A 194 12.63 1.53 -15.20
CA LEU A 194 12.09 0.59 -16.18
C LEU A 194 11.06 1.23 -17.13
N ARG A 195 10.42 2.32 -16.72
CA ARG A 195 9.46 3.07 -17.55
C ARG A 195 10.11 3.94 -18.63
N GLY A 196 11.45 4.00 -18.72
CA GLY A 196 12.16 4.79 -19.73
C GLY A 196 11.70 6.25 -19.74
N LYS A 197 12.60 7.21 -19.67
CA LYS A 197 12.28 8.64 -19.88
C LYS A 197 11.49 8.77 -21.18
N PRO A 198 10.34 9.45 -21.23
CA PRO A 198 9.79 9.86 -22.52
C PRO A 198 10.85 10.73 -23.20
N ASN A 199 11.29 10.34 -24.40
CA ASN A 199 12.26 11.07 -25.18
C ASN A 199 11.75 12.49 -25.39
N VAL A 200 12.30 13.44 -24.63
CA VAL A 200 12.07 14.89 -24.79
C VAL A 200 12.64 15.38 -26.13
N VAL A 201 13.49 14.60 -26.78
CA VAL A 201 14.17 14.94 -28.03
C VAL A 201 13.22 14.95 -29.25
N GLU A 202 12.06 14.28 -29.18
CA GLU A 202 11.14 14.17 -30.31
C GLU A 202 10.20 15.39 -30.46
N ARG A 203 10.11 16.26 -29.46
CA ARG A 203 9.29 17.48 -29.48
C ARG A 203 9.98 18.70 -30.15
N ILE A 204 11.25 18.58 -30.46
CA ILE A 204 12.01 19.72 -31.05
C ILE A 204 12.10 19.59 -32.57
N ARG A 205 11.56 18.53 -33.17
CA ARG A 205 11.77 18.25 -34.61
C ARG A 205 10.52 18.41 -35.48
N GLU A 206 9.52 19.14 -35.03
CA GLU A 206 8.47 19.65 -35.94
C GLU A 206 8.65 21.14 -36.12
N PRO A 207 9.33 21.59 -37.19
CA PRO A 207 9.26 22.97 -37.62
C PRO A 207 7.89 23.19 -38.25
N GLY A 208 7.19 24.25 -37.80
CA GLY A 208 5.90 24.62 -38.33
C GLY A 208 5.95 24.84 -39.86
N THR A 209 4.95 24.30 -40.49
CA THR A 209 4.39 24.80 -41.75
C THR A 209 2.89 24.91 -41.57
#